data_54abb9f6f86f108bbe30e51b02ecd79d
#
_entry.id   54abb9f6f86f108bbe30e51b02ecd79d
#
_cell.length_a   1.000
_cell.length_b   1.000
_cell.length_c   1.000
_cell.angle_alpha   90.00
_cell.angle_beta   90.00
_cell.angle_gamma   90.00
#
_symmetry.space_group_name_H-M   'P 1'
#
loop_
_entity.id
_entity.type
_entity.pdbx_description
1 polymer ?
#
loop_
_entity_poly.entity_id
_entity_poly.type
_entity_poly.pdbx_seq_one_letter_code
_entity_poly.pdbx_strand_id
1 'polypeptide(L)'
;MPAQSKIDMLEKVSASLEASAGLFVIDYRGLTVNETQELRRGLREAGAHMKVYKNNLVRIALEKAEMPAIDDCLEGTVACVFYDSDPAAAAKVIKETSKKLNKIEFRGGITDGQVVSAEEVIAIADLPSKEQLLGQIAGLINGFARDIAVCVNGVSSGLARSIQQVSEQKAA
;
A
#
# COMPACT_ATOMS: atom_id res chain seq x y z
N MET A 1 -31.61 9.45 23.77
CA MET A 1 -30.95 10.43 22.91
C MET A 1 -29.45 10.21 22.96
N PRO A 2 -28.70 10.17 21.84
CA PRO A 2 -27.26 10.09 21.88
C PRO A 2 -26.69 11.37 22.52
N ALA A 3 -25.71 11.23 23.41
CA ALA A 3 -25.05 12.37 24.02
C ALA A 3 -24.35 13.23 22.94
N GLN A 4 -24.43 14.56 23.03
CA GLN A 4 -23.89 15.52 22.06
C GLN A 4 -22.44 15.15 21.67
N SER A 5 -21.62 14.77 22.65
CA SER A 5 -20.24 14.32 22.45
C SER A 5 -20.06 13.12 21.50
N LYS A 6 -21.08 12.25 21.38
CA LYS A 6 -21.03 11.12 20.44
C LYS A 6 -21.36 11.53 19.01
N ILE A 7 -22.21 12.54 18.85
CA ILE A 7 -22.56 13.13 17.55
C ILE A 7 -21.32 13.85 17.02
N ASP A 8 -20.69 14.69 17.84
CA ASP A 8 -19.46 15.42 17.48
C ASP A 8 -18.30 14.48 17.10
N MET A 9 -18.19 13.34 17.81
CA MET A 9 -17.18 12.32 17.45
C MET A 9 -17.50 11.63 16.13
N LEU A 10 -18.77 11.33 15.88
CA LEU A 10 -19.22 10.70 14.65
C LEU A 10 -18.99 11.62 13.46
N GLU A 11 -19.28 12.90 13.58
CA GLU A 11 -18.97 13.92 12.56
C GLU A 11 -17.46 13.99 12.27
N LYS A 12 -16.60 13.92 13.30
CA LYS A 12 -15.14 13.86 13.12
C LYS A 12 -14.66 12.60 12.41
N VAL A 13 -15.30 11.45 12.65
CA VAL A 13 -14.98 10.21 11.95
C VAL A 13 -15.42 10.30 10.49
N SER A 14 -16.66 10.75 10.23
CA SER A 14 -17.17 10.93 8.87
C SER A 14 -16.30 11.91 8.06
N ALA A 15 -15.97 13.07 8.64
CA ALA A 15 -15.09 14.04 8.00
C ALA A 15 -13.67 13.47 7.72
N SER A 16 -13.16 12.60 8.60
CA SER A 16 -11.87 11.93 8.35
C SER A 16 -11.94 10.87 7.27
N LEU A 17 -13.08 10.16 7.14
CA LEU A 17 -13.34 9.20 6.07
C LEU A 17 -13.50 9.88 4.71
N GLU A 18 -14.26 10.98 4.65
CA GLU A 18 -14.49 11.75 3.43
C GLU A 18 -13.20 12.42 2.91
N ALA A 19 -12.32 12.85 3.83
CA ALA A 19 -11.06 13.49 3.47
C ALA A 19 -9.97 12.47 3.04
N SER A 20 -10.12 11.18 3.35
CA SER A 20 -9.12 10.16 3.07
C SER A 20 -9.51 9.28 1.88
N ALA A 21 -8.53 8.79 1.13
CA ALA A 21 -8.74 7.83 0.04
C ALA A 21 -9.05 6.41 0.55
N GLY A 22 -8.67 6.11 1.81
CA GLY A 22 -8.98 4.83 2.41
C GLY A 22 -8.55 4.72 3.87
N LEU A 23 -8.77 3.53 4.43
CA LEU A 23 -8.62 3.24 5.85
C LEU A 23 -7.94 1.90 6.04
N PHE A 24 -6.87 1.85 6.85
CA PHE A 24 -6.34 0.60 7.39
C PHE A 24 -6.70 0.46 8.87
N VAL A 25 -6.99 -0.75 9.29
CA VAL A 25 -7.28 -1.12 10.66
C VAL A 25 -6.12 -1.97 11.20
N ILE A 26 -5.50 -1.50 12.28
CA ILE A 26 -4.36 -2.15 12.91
C ILE A 26 -4.65 -2.43 14.38
N ASP A 27 -4.15 -3.54 14.88
CA ASP A 27 -4.08 -3.82 16.32
C ASP A 27 -2.81 -3.19 16.87
N TYR A 28 -2.95 -2.32 17.87
CA TYR A 28 -1.82 -1.59 18.48
C TYR A 28 -1.52 -2.02 19.91
N ARG A 29 -2.03 -3.16 20.35
CA ARG A 29 -1.83 -3.66 21.70
C ARG A 29 -0.34 -3.92 21.98
N GLY A 30 0.07 -3.54 23.19
CA GLY A 30 1.44 -3.76 23.64
C GLY A 30 2.46 -2.71 23.19
N LEU A 31 2.03 -1.66 22.46
CA LEU A 31 2.88 -0.53 22.12
C LEU A 31 3.06 0.40 23.32
N THR A 32 4.28 0.86 23.52
CA THR A 32 4.59 1.93 24.47
C THR A 32 4.22 3.29 23.90
N VAL A 33 4.16 4.32 24.75
CA VAL A 33 3.85 5.68 24.31
C VAL A 33 4.87 6.19 23.29
N ASN A 34 6.16 5.92 23.51
CA ASN A 34 7.22 6.34 22.59
C ASN A 34 7.09 5.66 21.23
N GLU A 35 6.89 4.34 21.20
CA GLU A 35 6.67 3.55 19.98
C GLU A 35 5.46 4.06 19.18
N THR A 36 4.37 4.40 19.90
CA THR A 36 3.17 4.97 19.27
C THR A 36 3.45 6.36 18.66
N GLN A 37 4.28 7.17 19.30
CA GLN A 37 4.67 8.48 18.77
C GLN A 37 5.55 8.36 17.53
N GLU A 38 6.50 7.42 17.52
CA GLU A 38 7.33 7.11 16.35
C GLU A 38 6.48 6.64 15.16
N LEU A 39 5.54 5.72 15.41
CA LEU A 39 4.60 5.26 14.38
C LEU A 39 3.78 6.42 13.81
N ARG A 40 3.22 7.27 14.67
CA ARG A 40 2.46 8.45 14.23
C ARG A 40 3.31 9.44 13.43
N ARG A 41 4.58 9.59 13.79
CA ARG A 41 5.51 10.45 13.05
C ARG A 41 5.76 9.89 11.66
N GLY A 42 6.14 8.61 11.55
CA GLY A 42 6.36 7.97 10.26
C GLY A 42 5.12 7.98 9.37
N LEU A 43 3.92 7.76 9.94
CA LEU A 43 2.66 7.83 9.19
C LEU A 43 2.40 9.24 8.66
N ARG A 44 2.66 10.30 9.44
CA ARG A 44 2.51 11.68 8.96
C ARG A 44 3.47 12.02 7.82
N GLU A 45 4.69 11.52 7.88
CA GLU A 45 5.68 11.67 6.80
C GLU A 45 5.24 10.94 5.51
N ALA A 46 4.46 9.86 5.65
CA ALA A 46 3.87 9.12 4.53
C ALA A 46 2.49 9.64 4.10
N GLY A 47 2.02 10.79 4.61
CA GLY A 47 0.70 11.36 4.27
C GLY A 47 -0.47 10.57 4.86
N ALA A 48 -0.26 9.91 6.00
CA ALA A 48 -1.29 9.16 6.71
C ALA A 48 -1.46 9.62 8.16
N HIS A 49 -2.67 9.42 8.70
CA HIS A 49 -3.01 9.83 10.05
C HIS A 49 -3.58 8.66 10.86
N MET A 50 -2.95 8.36 12.00
CA MET A 50 -3.45 7.36 12.93
C MET A 50 -4.35 7.99 14.00
N LYS A 51 -5.58 7.52 14.10
CA LYS A 51 -6.54 7.91 15.13
C LYS A 51 -7.17 6.66 15.75
N VAL A 52 -7.50 6.76 17.04
CA VAL A 52 -8.19 5.70 17.77
C VAL A 52 -9.62 6.16 18.02
N TYR A 53 -10.57 5.40 17.53
CA TYR A 53 -11.98 5.64 17.70
C TYR A 53 -12.67 4.44 18.34
N LYS A 54 -13.86 4.64 18.83
CA LYS A 54 -14.69 3.57 19.34
C LYS A 54 -15.25 2.76 18.15
N ASN A 55 -15.05 1.43 18.13
CA ASN A 55 -15.42 0.55 17.02
C ASN A 55 -16.87 0.78 16.52
N ASN A 56 -17.82 0.91 17.45
CA ASN A 56 -19.23 1.16 17.10
C ASN A 56 -19.45 2.50 16.37
N LEU A 57 -18.61 3.53 16.64
CA LEU A 57 -18.73 4.80 15.93
C LEU A 57 -18.16 4.71 14.51
N VAL A 58 -17.10 3.91 14.33
CA VAL A 58 -16.54 3.64 13.00
C VAL A 58 -17.54 2.86 12.16
N ARG A 59 -18.21 1.84 12.71
CA ARG A 59 -19.28 1.09 12.02
C ARG A 59 -20.39 2.00 11.51
N ILE A 60 -20.95 2.84 12.40
CA ILE A 60 -22.02 3.78 12.04
C ILE A 60 -21.54 4.79 10.98
N ALA A 61 -20.28 5.22 11.05
CA ALA A 61 -19.72 6.15 10.07
C ALA A 61 -19.55 5.50 8.70
N LEU A 62 -19.12 4.23 8.65
CA LEU A 62 -19.00 3.45 7.41
C LEU A 62 -20.36 3.18 6.77
N GLU A 63 -21.38 2.80 7.59
CA GLU A 63 -22.75 2.65 7.11
C GLU A 63 -23.31 3.95 6.50
N LYS A 64 -23.03 5.10 7.12
CA LYS A 64 -23.44 6.41 6.60
C LYS A 64 -22.72 6.81 5.30
N ALA A 65 -21.48 6.38 5.15
CA ALA A 65 -20.65 6.64 3.96
C ALA A 65 -20.92 5.63 2.83
N GLU A 66 -21.91 4.74 2.98
CA GLU A 66 -22.23 3.66 2.03
C GLU A 66 -21.00 2.78 1.69
N MET A 67 -20.05 2.69 2.61
CA MET A 67 -18.87 1.85 2.48
C MET A 67 -19.15 0.42 2.96
N PRO A 68 -18.47 -0.58 2.41
CA PRO A 68 -18.64 -1.96 2.81
C PRO A 68 -18.33 -2.15 4.31
N ALA A 69 -19.10 -2.99 4.98
CA ALA A 69 -18.92 -3.31 6.39
C ALA A 69 -17.63 -4.12 6.60
N ILE A 70 -16.83 -3.73 7.58
CA ILE A 70 -15.59 -4.41 7.99
C ILE A 70 -15.69 -4.88 9.44
N ASP A 71 -16.80 -5.53 9.79
CA ASP A 71 -17.10 -5.91 11.17
C ASP A 71 -16.05 -6.84 11.76
N ASP A 72 -15.54 -7.78 10.98
CA ASP A 72 -14.50 -8.73 11.39
C ASP A 72 -13.17 -8.03 11.73
N CYS A 73 -12.87 -6.89 11.10
CA CYS A 73 -11.64 -6.14 11.35
C CYS A 73 -11.75 -5.21 12.57
N LEU A 74 -12.98 -4.85 12.99
CA LEU A 74 -13.25 -3.90 14.07
C LEU A 74 -13.46 -4.59 15.42
N GLU A 75 -12.81 -5.71 15.65
CA GLU A 75 -12.85 -6.42 16.93
C GLU A 75 -11.65 -6.10 17.82
N GLY A 76 -11.91 -5.85 19.10
CA GLY A 76 -10.88 -5.60 20.11
C GLY A 76 -10.35 -4.15 20.10
N THR A 77 -9.05 -4.00 20.39
CA THR A 77 -8.39 -2.70 20.53
C THR A 77 -7.71 -2.34 19.22
N VAL A 78 -8.43 -1.62 18.37
CA VAL A 78 -7.96 -1.26 17.04
C VAL A 78 -7.71 0.24 16.89
N ALA A 79 -6.77 0.58 16.02
CA ALA A 79 -6.52 1.94 15.59
C ALA A 79 -6.80 2.05 14.09
N CYS A 80 -7.41 3.16 13.72
CA CYS A 80 -7.70 3.50 12.33
C CYS A 80 -6.57 4.36 11.77
N VAL A 81 -6.01 3.95 10.66
CA VAL A 81 -5.02 4.70 9.90
C VAL A 81 -5.66 5.17 8.61
N PHE A 82 -5.88 6.46 8.51
CA PHE A 82 -6.41 7.13 7.33
C PHE A 82 -5.25 7.57 6.45
N TYR A 83 -5.32 7.34 5.14
CA TYR A 83 -4.32 7.81 4.18
C TYR A 83 -4.97 8.62 3.06
N ASP A 84 -4.26 9.64 2.57
CA ASP A 84 -4.82 10.61 1.64
C ASP A 84 -4.60 10.22 0.17
N SER A 85 -3.43 9.67 -0.19
CA SER A 85 -3.09 9.44 -1.60
C SER A 85 -2.39 8.11 -1.91
N ASP A 86 -1.52 7.60 -1.03
CA ASP A 86 -0.70 6.42 -1.32
C ASP A 86 -0.87 5.34 -0.24
N PRO A 87 -1.67 4.29 -0.53
CA PRO A 87 -1.84 3.17 0.39
C PRO A 87 -0.53 2.41 0.66
N ALA A 88 0.35 2.30 -0.36
CA ALA A 88 1.59 1.54 -0.23
C ALA A 88 2.57 2.22 0.74
N ALA A 89 2.67 3.55 0.71
CA ALA A 89 3.53 4.30 1.63
C ALA A 89 3.09 4.11 3.09
N ALA A 90 1.79 4.25 3.37
CA ALA A 90 1.23 4.04 4.70
C ALA A 90 1.42 2.60 5.19
N ALA A 91 1.13 1.60 4.34
CA ALA A 91 1.28 0.19 4.67
C ALA A 91 2.75 -0.20 4.91
N LYS A 92 3.72 0.36 4.18
CA LYS A 92 5.16 0.16 4.41
C LYS A 92 5.60 0.62 5.78
N VAL A 93 5.24 1.83 6.18
CA VAL A 93 5.59 2.36 7.50
C VAL A 93 5.06 1.47 8.61
N ILE A 94 3.81 1.00 8.50
CA ILE A 94 3.21 0.09 9.48
C ILE A 94 3.97 -1.24 9.47
N LYS A 95 4.29 -1.80 8.31
CA LYS A 95 5.03 -3.07 8.18
C LYS A 95 6.46 -2.98 8.73
N GLU A 96 7.18 -1.89 8.48
CA GLU A 96 8.51 -1.66 9.02
C GLU A 96 8.49 -1.54 10.55
N THR A 97 7.49 -0.83 11.08
CA THR A 97 7.31 -0.70 12.52
C THR A 97 6.88 -2.04 13.14
N SER A 98 6.01 -2.79 12.47
CA SER A 98 5.64 -4.15 12.88
C SER A 98 6.84 -5.09 12.94
N LYS A 99 7.72 -5.08 11.92
CA LYS A 99 8.96 -5.89 11.92
C LYS A 99 9.92 -5.50 13.03
N LYS A 100 10.00 -4.22 13.40
CA LYS A 100 10.88 -3.75 14.48
C LYS A 100 10.36 -4.12 15.85
N LEU A 101 9.06 -4.07 16.06
CA LEU A 101 8.44 -4.18 17.36
C LEU A 101 7.76 -5.53 17.61
N ASN A 102 7.40 -6.28 16.55
CA ASN A 102 6.62 -7.54 16.58
C ASN A 102 5.32 -7.43 17.43
N LYS A 103 4.69 -6.26 17.43
CA LYS A 103 3.54 -5.96 18.29
C LYS A 103 2.34 -5.41 17.51
N ILE A 104 2.52 -5.10 16.24
CA ILE A 104 1.49 -4.52 15.39
C ILE A 104 1.03 -5.57 14.40
N GLU A 105 -0.27 -5.81 14.35
CA GLU A 105 -0.88 -6.71 13.39
C GLU A 105 -1.89 -5.95 12.53
N PHE A 106 -1.86 -6.21 11.23
CA PHE A 106 -2.92 -5.75 10.34
C PHE A 106 -4.18 -6.58 10.58
N ARG A 107 -5.33 -5.93 10.67
CA ARG A 107 -6.63 -6.57 10.72
C ARG A 107 -7.33 -6.54 9.36
N GLY A 108 -7.04 -5.54 8.56
CA GLY A 108 -7.61 -5.31 7.24
C GLY A 108 -7.81 -3.84 6.98
N GLY A 109 -8.67 -3.50 6.03
CA GLY A 109 -8.97 -2.11 5.70
C GLY A 109 -9.96 -1.94 4.57
N ILE A 110 -10.10 -0.70 4.13
CA ILE A 110 -10.85 -0.32 2.94
C ILE A 110 -9.92 0.48 2.04
N THR A 111 -9.76 0.03 0.80
CA THR A 111 -8.98 0.72 -0.23
C THR A 111 -9.84 0.84 -1.48
N ASP A 112 -9.97 2.05 -2.01
CA ASP A 112 -10.79 2.33 -3.21
C ASP A 112 -12.24 1.79 -3.12
N GLY A 113 -12.83 1.82 -1.91
CA GLY A 113 -14.19 1.34 -1.66
C GLY A 113 -14.34 -0.18 -1.58
N GLN A 114 -13.23 -0.94 -1.57
CA GLN A 114 -13.23 -2.39 -1.41
C GLN A 114 -12.63 -2.80 -0.06
N VAL A 115 -13.18 -3.84 0.52
CA VAL A 115 -12.62 -4.45 1.74
C VAL A 115 -11.36 -5.22 1.37
N VAL A 116 -10.30 -4.95 2.11
CA VAL A 116 -8.99 -5.60 1.94
C VAL A 116 -8.67 -6.39 3.20
N SER A 117 -8.32 -7.66 3.04
CA SER A 117 -7.91 -8.54 4.13
C SER A 117 -6.52 -8.17 4.67
N ALA A 118 -6.17 -8.69 5.84
CA ALA A 118 -4.85 -8.47 6.43
C ALA A 118 -3.69 -8.92 5.50
N GLU A 119 -3.88 -10.04 4.79
CA GLU A 119 -2.88 -10.57 3.86
C GLU A 119 -2.69 -9.66 2.64
N GLU A 120 -3.77 -9.12 2.10
CA GLU A 120 -3.74 -8.18 0.98
C GLU A 120 -3.11 -6.84 1.37
N VAL A 121 -3.35 -6.33 2.58
CA VAL A 121 -2.66 -5.12 3.09
C VAL A 121 -1.15 -5.36 3.18
N ILE A 122 -0.72 -6.56 3.60
CA ILE A 122 0.70 -6.93 3.63
C ILE A 122 1.28 -6.98 2.20
N ALA A 123 0.52 -7.49 1.23
CA ALA A 123 0.93 -7.50 -0.17
C ALA A 123 1.04 -6.07 -0.74
N ILE A 124 0.09 -5.18 -0.40
CA ILE A 124 0.14 -3.75 -0.76
C ILE A 124 1.41 -3.09 -0.16
N ALA A 125 1.80 -3.46 1.07
CA ALA A 125 3.01 -2.94 1.69
C ALA A 125 4.30 -3.38 0.98
N ASP A 126 4.29 -4.46 0.20
CA ASP A 126 5.44 -4.92 -0.58
C ASP A 126 5.53 -4.24 -1.95
N LEU A 127 4.49 -3.54 -2.39
CA LEU A 127 4.50 -2.82 -3.66
C LEU A 127 5.50 -1.65 -3.62
N PRO A 128 6.21 -1.37 -4.73
CA PRO A 128 6.98 -0.15 -4.89
C PRO A 128 6.06 1.09 -4.85
N SER A 129 6.65 2.27 -4.65
CA SER A 129 5.87 3.52 -4.70
C SER A 129 5.23 3.72 -6.07
N LYS A 130 4.15 4.53 -6.13
CA LYS A 130 3.44 4.85 -7.37
C LYS A 130 4.39 5.34 -8.48
N GLU A 131 5.36 6.17 -8.14
CA GLU A 131 6.36 6.67 -9.09
C GLU A 131 7.26 5.56 -9.62
N GLN A 132 7.68 4.63 -8.75
CA GLN A 132 8.48 3.47 -9.14
C GLN A 132 7.69 2.52 -10.04
N LEU A 133 6.39 2.30 -9.77
CA LEU A 133 5.52 1.50 -10.62
C LEU A 133 5.35 2.13 -12.01
N LEU A 134 5.15 3.43 -12.08
CA LEU A 134 5.09 4.15 -13.35
C LEU A 134 6.42 4.06 -14.11
N GLY A 135 7.54 4.18 -13.40
CA GLY A 135 8.88 3.97 -13.98
C GLY A 135 9.09 2.56 -14.52
N GLN A 136 8.60 1.53 -13.80
CA GLN A 136 8.66 0.14 -14.27
C GLN A 136 7.80 -0.07 -15.53
N ILE A 137 6.60 0.49 -15.58
CA ILE A 137 5.73 0.42 -16.77
C ILE A 137 6.40 1.08 -17.98
N ALA A 138 6.97 2.29 -17.79
CA ALA A 138 7.71 2.98 -18.84
C ALA A 138 8.94 2.17 -19.29
N GLY A 139 9.64 1.55 -18.35
CA GLY A 139 10.77 0.66 -18.62
C GLY A 139 10.37 -0.57 -19.44
N LEU A 140 9.25 -1.19 -19.12
CA LEU A 140 8.71 -2.32 -19.88
C LEU A 140 8.36 -1.93 -21.33
N ILE A 141 7.71 -0.78 -21.53
CA ILE A 141 7.38 -0.26 -22.87
C ILE A 141 8.65 -0.05 -23.70
N ASN A 142 9.67 0.59 -23.11
CA ASN A 142 10.96 0.79 -23.76
C ASN A 142 11.70 -0.53 -24.00
N GLY A 143 11.55 -1.50 -23.10
CA GLY A 143 12.11 -2.83 -23.21
C GLY A 143 11.65 -3.55 -24.49
N PHE A 144 10.36 -3.54 -24.78
CA PHE A 144 9.81 -4.14 -26.02
C PHE A 144 10.46 -3.57 -27.29
N ALA A 145 10.59 -2.24 -27.37
CA ALA A 145 11.21 -1.60 -28.51
C ALA A 145 12.69 -2.00 -28.65
N ARG A 146 13.42 -2.07 -27.54
CA ARG A 146 14.82 -2.50 -27.48
C ARG A 146 14.97 -3.97 -27.89
N ASP A 147 14.10 -4.86 -27.39
CA ASP A 147 14.17 -6.27 -27.66
C ASP A 147 13.92 -6.58 -29.15
N ILE A 148 12.98 -5.87 -29.78
CA ILE A 148 12.76 -5.93 -31.22
C ILE A 148 14.03 -5.51 -31.98
N ALA A 149 14.64 -4.38 -31.59
CA ALA A 149 15.87 -3.91 -32.23
C ALA A 149 17.03 -4.90 -32.06
N VAL A 150 17.15 -5.52 -30.87
CA VAL A 150 18.15 -6.55 -30.58
C VAL A 150 17.92 -7.79 -31.44
N CYS A 151 16.67 -8.25 -31.57
CA CYS A 151 16.33 -9.38 -32.43
C CYS A 151 16.68 -9.12 -33.89
N VAL A 152 16.32 -7.96 -34.43
CA VAL A 152 16.63 -7.58 -35.81
C VAL A 152 18.16 -7.52 -36.06
N ASN A 153 18.87 -6.83 -35.17
CA ASN A 153 20.31 -6.73 -35.25
C ASN A 153 21.04 -8.07 -34.98
N GLY A 154 20.46 -8.94 -34.16
CA GLY A 154 21.00 -10.25 -33.84
C GLY A 154 21.08 -11.16 -35.03
N VAL A 155 20.06 -11.13 -35.91
CA VAL A 155 20.06 -11.93 -37.15
C VAL A 155 21.20 -11.52 -38.08
N SER A 156 21.35 -10.22 -38.34
CA SER A 156 22.40 -9.72 -39.22
C SER A 156 23.81 -9.94 -38.65
N SER A 157 23.97 -9.70 -37.35
CA SER A 157 25.25 -9.95 -36.65
C SER A 157 25.60 -11.42 -36.56
N GLY A 158 24.60 -12.32 -36.38
CA GLY A 158 24.78 -13.77 -36.39
C GLY A 158 25.23 -14.28 -37.74
N LEU A 159 24.63 -13.82 -38.84
CA LEU A 159 25.05 -14.16 -40.21
C LEU A 159 26.47 -13.69 -40.51
N ALA A 160 26.81 -12.45 -40.15
CA ALA A 160 28.15 -11.92 -40.34
C ALA A 160 29.22 -12.74 -39.61
N ARG A 161 28.97 -13.10 -38.34
CA ARG A 161 29.87 -13.97 -37.55
C ARG A 161 30.00 -15.39 -38.16
N SER A 162 28.90 -15.99 -38.63
CA SER A 162 28.93 -17.30 -39.25
C SER A 162 29.75 -17.27 -40.54
N ILE A 163 29.60 -16.27 -41.39
CA ILE A 163 30.39 -16.09 -42.62
C ILE A 163 31.87 -15.91 -42.28
N GLN A 164 32.19 -15.09 -41.27
CA GLN A 164 33.57 -14.89 -40.85
C GLN A 164 34.20 -16.18 -40.33
N GLN A 165 33.52 -16.95 -39.49
CA GLN A 165 34.01 -18.25 -39.01
C GLN A 165 34.27 -19.25 -40.15
N VAL A 166 33.36 -19.31 -41.12
CA VAL A 166 33.57 -20.17 -42.30
C VAL A 166 34.77 -19.72 -43.16
N SER A 167 34.98 -18.41 -43.28
CA SER A 167 36.15 -17.88 -44.01
C SER A 167 37.47 -18.20 -43.31
N GLU A 168 37.50 -18.07 -41.97
CA GLU A 168 38.64 -18.41 -41.14
C GLU A 168 38.97 -19.92 -41.18
N GLN A 169 37.96 -20.78 -41.14
CA GLN A 169 38.15 -22.23 -41.28
C GLN A 169 38.65 -22.66 -42.67
N LYS A 170 38.35 -21.91 -43.73
CA LYS A 170 38.84 -22.18 -45.06
C LYS A 170 40.25 -21.61 -45.34
N ALA A 171 40.67 -20.68 -44.50
CA ALA A 171 42.01 -20.05 -44.62
C ALA A 171 43.10 -20.75 -43.78
N ALA A 172 42.69 -21.65 -42.88
CA ALA A 172 43.57 -22.57 -42.12
C ALA A 172 43.66 -23.93 -42.79
#